data_34ace3456ff7837afd49d5111461961c
#
_entry.id   34ace3456ff7837afd49d5111461961c
#
_cell.length_a   1.000
_cell.length_b   1.000
_cell.length_c   1.000
_cell.angle_alpha   90.00
_cell.angle_beta   90.00
_cell.angle_gamma   90.00
#
_symmetry.space_group_name_H-M   'P 1'
#
loop_
_entity.id
_entity.type
_entity.pdbx_description
1 polymer ?
#
loop_
_entity_poly.entity_id
_entity_poly.type
_entity_poly.pdbx_seq_one_letter_code
_entity_poly.pdbx_strand_id
1 'polypeptide(L)'
;MILKEKQLSNSQNPKIRAGEDAEKQMAFYLQRAFAKKNDCFVLNDLRIVHNGDTAQVDHVIVTEFGLFIIESKSVHGKIIVNKRNEWSRTYNKEIEGMPSPVLQAEAQGNILKDLLRSNDKKLLGKLLFGKIQKGFKYCQIFIYVAISDTGIIDREENVAELFKADQISKFILSELETLKKKYSVLSLSMDPPWKMNLDETK
;
A
#
# COMPACT_ATOMS: atom_id res chain seq x y z
N MET A 1 0.11 -5.86 13.52
CA MET A 1 -1.08 -5.43 14.32
C MET A 1 -2.02 -4.62 13.43
N ILE A 2 -3.34 -4.74 13.59
CA ILE A 2 -4.30 -3.89 12.87
C ILE A 2 -4.61 -2.69 13.75
N LEU A 3 -4.34 -1.48 13.26
CA LEU A 3 -4.59 -0.22 13.98
C LEU A 3 -5.93 0.42 13.57
N LYS A 4 -6.35 0.20 12.32
CA LYS A 4 -7.63 0.72 11.82
C LYS A 4 -8.31 -0.36 10.97
N GLU A 5 -9.53 -0.69 11.33
CA GLU A 5 -10.35 -1.62 10.57
C GLU A 5 -11.09 -0.93 9.42
N LYS A 6 -11.43 -1.70 8.37
CA LYS A 6 -12.28 -1.22 7.27
C LYS A 6 -13.68 -0.94 7.78
N GLN A 7 -14.15 0.27 7.55
CA GLN A 7 -15.56 0.64 7.78
C GLN A 7 -16.37 0.44 6.51
N LEU A 8 -17.51 -0.22 6.63
CA LEU A 8 -18.43 -0.43 5.51
C LEU A 8 -19.45 0.70 5.48
N SER A 9 -19.79 1.16 4.27
CA SER A 9 -20.93 2.07 4.10
C SER A 9 -22.25 1.27 4.04
N ASN A 10 -23.37 1.96 4.27
CA ASN A 10 -24.70 1.42 4.04
C ASN A 10 -25.21 1.64 2.61
N SER A 11 -24.27 1.78 1.64
CA SER A 11 -24.64 2.09 0.26
C SER A 11 -25.39 0.95 -0.39
N GLN A 12 -26.50 1.27 -1.08
CA GLN A 12 -27.25 0.33 -1.91
C GLN A 12 -26.73 0.27 -3.36
N ASN A 13 -25.75 1.11 -3.70
CA ASN A 13 -25.16 1.13 -5.05
C ASN A 13 -24.31 -0.13 -5.27
N PRO A 14 -24.62 -0.98 -6.27
CA PRO A 14 -23.88 -2.23 -6.51
C PRO A 14 -22.38 -2.03 -6.79
N LYS A 15 -22.01 -0.92 -7.47
CA LYS A 15 -20.60 -0.61 -7.77
C LYS A 15 -19.81 -0.27 -6.49
N ILE A 16 -20.43 0.50 -5.57
CA ILE A 16 -19.82 0.84 -4.28
C ILE A 16 -19.64 -0.43 -3.44
N ARG A 17 -20.69 -1.25 -3.35
CA ARG A 17 -20.64 -2.52 -2.62
C ARG A 17 -19.58 -3.46 -3.14
N ALA A 18 -19.46 -3.60 -4.47
CA ALA A 18 -18.41 -4.42 -5.08
C ALA A 18 -16.99 -3.92 -4.73
N GLY A 19 -16.78 -2.60 -4.68
CA GLY A 19 -15.53 -1.99 -4.21
C GLY A 19 -15.26 -2.34 -2.75
N GLU A 20 -16.25 -2.12 -1.87
CA GLU A 20 -16.15 -2.44 -0.44
C GLU A 20 -15.89 -3.93 -0.18
N ASP A 21 -16.48 -4.82 -0.98
CA ASP A 21 -16.25 -6.27 -0.85
C ASP A 21 -14.79 -6.64 -1.22
N ALA A 22 -14.20 -6.01 -2.24
CA ALA A 22 -12.80 -6.21 -2.60
C ALA A 22 -11.85 -5.69 -1.50
N GLU A 23 -12.11 -4.50 -0.96
CA GLU A 23 -11.33 -3.94 0.15
C GLU A 23 -11.48 -4.80 1.42
N LYS A 24 -12.69 -5.28 1.73
CA LYS A 24 -12.94 -6.20 2.86
C LYS A 24 -12.19 -7.52 2.69
N GLN A 25 -12.18 -8.06 1.48
CA GLN A 25 -11.44 -9.28 1.17
C GLN A 25 -9.93 -9.07 1.41
N MET A 26 -9.37 -7.96 0.94
CA MET A 26 -7.96 -7.64 1.15
C MET A 26 -7.65 -7.41 2.64
N ALA A 27 -8.51 -6.66 3.36
CA ALA A 27 -8.38 -6.47 4.80
C ALA A 27 -8.36 -7.81 5.58
N PHE A 28 -9.17 -8.79 5.17
CA PHE A 28 -9.16 -10.13 5.74
C PHE A 28 -7.80 -10.83 5.55
N TYR A 29 -7.20 -10.77 4.35
CA TYR A 29 -5.88 -11.35 4.11
C TYR A 29 -4.79 -10.64 4.93
N LEU A 30 -4.86 -9.31 5.03
CA LEU A 30 -3.93 -8.52 5.85
C LEU A 30 -4.06 -8.86 7.34
N GLN A 31 -5.29 -9.00 7.84
CA GLN A 31 -5.53 -9.38 9.23
C GLN A 31 -4.91 -10.74 9.54
N ARG A 32 -5.12 -11.75 8.69
CA ARG A 32 -4.53 -13.09 8.89
C ARG A 32 -3.00 -13.08 8.91
N ALA A 33 -2.38 -12.25 8.05
CA ALA A 33 -0.94 -12.21 7.91
C ALA A 33 -0.24 -11.35 8.99
N PHE A 34 -0.87 -10.22 9.39
CA PHE A 34 -0.20 -9.17 10.16
C PHE A 34 -0.77 -8.95 11.57
N ALA A 35 -1.94 -9.52 11.96
CA ALA A 35 -2.56 -9.25 13.26
C ALA A 35 -1.64 -9.56 14.45
N LYS A 36 -0.80 -10.61 14.35
CA LYS A 36 0.13 -11.03 15.41
C LYS A 36 1.55 -10.48 15.25
N LYS A 37 1.79 -9.61 14.26
CA LYS A 37 3.09 -8.98 14.03
C LYS A 37 3.21 -7.73 14.90
N ASN A 38 4.37 -7.55 15.55
CA ASN A 38 4.65 -6.38 16.40
C ASN A 38 5.46 -5.31 15.68
N ASP A 39 5.94 -5.61 14.48
CA ASP A 39 6.80 -4.79 13.62
C ASP A 39 6.11 -4.31 12.33
N CYS A 40 4.80 -4.62 12.18
CA CYS A 40 3.98 -4.22 11.05
C CYS A 40 2.62 -3.72 11.55
N PHE A 41 2.21 -2.52 11.12
CA PHE A 41 0.97 -1.89 11.55
C PHE A 41 0.10 -1.61 10.33
N VAL A 42 -1.12 -2.13 10.33
CA VAL A 42 -2.06 -2.04 9.21
C VAL A 42 -3.15 -1.03 9.52
N LEU A 43 -3.36 -0.10 8.58
CA LEU A 43 -4.49 0.82 8.57
C LEU A 43 -5.31 0.57 7.30
N ASN A 44 -6.59 0.27 7.46
CA ASN A 44 -7.52 0.12 6.36
C ASN A 44 -8.37 1.39 6.21
N ASP A 45 -8.74 1.76 4.97
CA ASP A 45 -9.58 2.92 4.67
C ASP A 45 -9.02 4.24 5.26
N LEU A 46 -7.76 4.53 4.96
CA LEU A 46 -7.10 5.74 5.46
C LEU A 46 -7.52 6.95 4.61
N ARG A 47 -8.21 7.90 5.22
CA ARG A 47 -8.60 9.17 4.58
C ARG A 47 -7.65 10.28 5.00
N ILE A 48 -7.12 10.99 4.02
CA ILE A 48 -6.11 12.02 4.18
C ILE A 48 -6.64 13.31 3.58
N VAL A 49 -6.45 14.42 4.32
CA VAL A 49 -6.65 15.78 3.81
C VAL A 49 -5.36 16.55 4.10
N HIS A 50 -4.69 17.02 3.06
CA HIS A 50 -3.43 17.74 3.20
C HIS A 50 -3.29 18.79 2.10
N ASN A 51 -3.01 20.05 2.47
CA ASN A 51 -2.82 21.20 1.56
C ASN A 51 -3.94 21.38 0.51
N GLY A 52 -5.18 21.06 0.86
CA GLY A 52 -6.34 21.16 -0.03
C GLY A 52 -6.59 19.90 -0.87
N ASP A 53 -5.66 18.96 -0.91
CA ASP A 53 -5.82 17.64 -1.54
C ASP A 53 -6.48 16.65 -0.60
N THR A 54 -7.23 15.72 -1.17
CA THR A 54 -7.83 14.59 -0.46
C THR A 54 -7.42 13.28 -1.09
N ALA A 55 -7.12 12.29 -0.27
CA ALA A 55 -6.87 10.92 -0.71
C ALA A 55 -7.60 9.93 0.19
N GLN A 56 -8.03 8.82 -0.39
CA GLN A 56 -8.45 7.63 0.34
C GLN A 56 -7.53 6.50 -0.09
N VAL A 57 -6.79 5.96 0.86
CA VAL A 57 -5.89 4.83 0.65
C VAL A 57 -6.58 3.60 1.22
N ASP A 58 -6.80 2.58 0.41
CA ASP A 58 -7.55 1.39 0.83
C ASP A 58 -6.83 0.67 1.97
N HIS A 59 -5.53 0.41 1.83
CA HIS A 59 -4.73 -0.23 2.87
C HIS A 59 -3.31 0.33 2.91
N VAL A 60 -2.81 0.59 4.11
CA VAL A 60 -1.41 0.96 4.37
C VAL A 60 -0.84 0.00 5.41
N ILE A 61 0.35 -0.55 5.14
CA ILE A 61 1.14 -1.26 6.14
C ILE A 61 2.36 -0.40 6.47
N VAL A 62 2.45 0.03 7.71
CA VAL A 62 3.60 0.78 8.24
C VAL A 62 4.61 -0.20 8.79
N THR A 63 5.87 -0.06 8.36
CA THR A 63 6.99 -0.90 8.82
C THR A 63 8.22 -0.03 9.08
N GLU A 64 9.23 -0.56 9.73
CA GLU A 64 10.49 0.18 9.93
C GLU A 64 11.19 0.54 8.61
N PHE A 65 10.93 -0.17 7.51
CA PHE A 65 11.58 0.03 6.20
C PHE A 65 10.82 0.98 5.28
N GLY A 66 9.60 1.36 5.62
CA GLY A 66 8.74 2.20 4.79
C GLY A 66 7.27 1.80 4.86
N LEU A 67 6.51 2.29 3.89
CA LEU A 67 5.08 2.11 3.78
C LEU A 67 4.75 1.23 2.59
N PHE A 68 3.85 0.27 2.78
CA PHE A 68 3.27 -0.53 1.71
C PHE A 68 1.84 -0.06 1.50
N ILE A 69 1.54 0.46 0.32
CA ILE A 69 0.21 0.91 -0.08
C ILE A 69 -0.38 -0.15 -0.99
N ILE A 70 -1.62 -0.54 -0.70
CA ILE A 70 -2.34 -1.54 -1.47
C ILE A 70 -3.66 -0.92 -1.91
N GLU A 71 -3.85 -0.80 -3.22
CA GLU A 71 -5.10 -0.40 -3.87
C GLU A 71 -5.89 -1.65 -4.23
N SER A 72 -7.14 -1.75 -3.80
CA SER A 72 -8.02 -2.89 -4.04
C SER A 72 -8.93 -2.65 -5.24
N LYS A 73 -8.99 -3.60 -6.16
CA LYS A 73 -9.89 -3.54 -7.32
C LYS A 73 -10.81 -4.73 -7.39
N SER A 74 -12.12 -4.45 -7.35
CA SER A 74 -13.15 -5.44 -7.62
C SER A 74 -13.21 -5.76 -9.11
N VAL A 75 -12.93 -7.01 -9.44
CA VAL A 75 -12.95 -7.51 -10.82
C VAL A 75 -13.68 -8.85 -10.86
N HIS A 76 -14.76 -8.92 -11.61
CA HIS A 76 -15.52 -10.16 -11.85
C HIS A 76 -15.22 -10.83 -13.19
N GLY A 77 -14.31 -10.23 -14.00
CA GLY A 77 -13.88 -10.72 -15.29
C GLY A 77 -12.38 -10.63 -15.42
N LYS A 78 -11.92 -10.13 -16.56
CA LYS A 78 -10.49 -9.91 -16.79
C LYS A 78 -10.11 -8.46 -16.52
N ILE A 79 -8.92 -8.28 -15.94
CA ILE A 79 -8.10 -7.08 -16.09
C ILE A 79 -7.05 -7.36 -17.14
N ILE A 80 -6.86 -6.43 -18.05
CA ILE A 80 -5.92 -6.54 -19.17
C ILE A 80 -4.96 -5.36 -19.09
N VAL A 81 -3.67 -5.64 -19.13
CA VAL A 81 -2.63 -4.61 -19.18
C VAL A 81 -1.78 -4.89 -20.43
N ASN A 82 -1.80 -3.93 -21.38
CA ASN A 82 -1.06 -4.05 -22.63
C ASN A 82 0.41 -3.58 -22.47
N LYS A 83 1.20 -3.73 -23.53
CA LYS A 83 2.63 -3.35 -23.56
C LYS A 83 2.91 -1.87 -23.32
N ARG A 84 1.90 -1.02 -23.43
CA ARG A 84 2.00 0.43 -23.15
C ARG A 84 1.55 0.80 -21.73
N ASN A 85 1.31 -0.21 -20.87
CA ASN A 85 0.73 -0.03 -19.53
C ASN A 85 -0.65 0.62 -19.54
N GLU A 86 -1.42 0.45 -20.63
CA GLU A 86 -2.81 0.87 -20.68
C GLU A 86 -3.68 -0.23 -20.09
N TRP A 87 -4.61 0.18 -19.22
CA TRP A 87 -5.44 -0.70 -18.44
C TRP A 87 -6.85 -0.77 -18.99
N SER A 88 -7.38 -1.98 -19.06
CA SER A 88 -8.77 -2.26 -19.40
C SER A 88 -9.30 -3.42 -18.58
N ARG A 89 -10.62 -3.52 -18.54
CA ARG A 89 -11.32 -4.61 -17.85
C ARG A 89 -12.45 -5.15 -18.71
N THR A 90 -12.82 -6.40 -18.48
CA THR A 90 -14.04 -6.97 -19.02
C THR A 90 -15.20 -6.61 -18.10
N TYR A 91 -16.23 -5.96 -18.65
CA TYR A 91 -17.48 -5.65 -17.99
C TYR A 91 -18.65 -5.96 -18.92
N ASN A 92 -19.64 -6.73 -18.44
CA ASN A 92 -20.80 -7.16 -19.29
C ASN A 92 -20.40 -7.79 -20.63
N LYS A 93 -19.33 -8.57 -20.66
CA LYS A 93 -18.72 -9.19 -21.85
C LYS A 93 -18.06 -8.22 -22.85
N GLU A 94 -17.99 -6.94 -22.54
CA GLU A 94 -17.29 -5.93 -23.33
C GLU A 94 -15.97 -5.54 -22.64
N ILE A 95 -15.03 -5.03 -23.43
CA ILE A 95 -13.75 -4.52 -22.91
C ILE A 95 -13.88 -3.01 -22.77
N GLU A 96 -13.68 -2.52 -21.56
CA GLU A 96 -13.70 -1.09 -21.24
C GLU A 96 -12.32 -0.64 -20.76
N GLY A 97 -11.85 0.51 -21.24
CA GLY A 97 -10.66 1.16 -20.70
C GLY A 97 -10.89 1.60 -19.25
N MET A 98 -9.82 1.61 -18.46
CA MET A 98 -9.85 2.10 -17.09
C MET A 98 -8.55 2.83 -16.73
N PRO A 99 -8.61 3.80 -15.78
CA PRO A 99 -7.41 4.41 -15.26
C PRO A 99 -6.48 3.37 -14.59
N SER A 100 -5.17 3.60 -14.67
CA SER A 100 -4.19 2.74 -14.01
C SER A 100 -4.37 2.78 -12.47
N PRO A 101 -4.64 1.64 -11.81
CA PRO A 101 -4.69 1.60 -10.35
C PRO A 101 -3.33 1.83 -9.70
N VAL A 102 -2.24 1.53 -10.40
CA VAL A 102 -0.87 1.81 -9.93
C VAL A 102 -0.67 3.32 -9.81
N LEU A 103 -0.97 4.08 -10.88
CA LEU A 103 -0.86 5.55 -10.85
C LEU A 103 -1.79 6.18 -9.81
N GLN A 104 -2.97 5.59 -9.58
CA GLN A 104 -3.88 6.03 -8.52
C GLN A 104 -3.23 5.86 -7.14
N ALA A 105 -2.69 4.68 -6.85
CA ALA A 105 -2.04 4.40 -5.57
C ALA A 105 -0.75 5.24 -5.38
N GLU A 106 0.00 5.51 -6.45
CA GLU A 106 1.15 6.41 -6.41
C GLU A 106 0.75 7.84 -6.03
N ALA A 107 -0.31 8.37 -6.63
CA ALA A 107 -0.82 9.70 -6.30
C ALA A 107 -1.27 9.80 -4.84
N GLN A 108 -1.99 8.79 -4.33
CA GLN A 108 -2.37 8.68 -2.92
C GLN A 108 -1.14 8.61 -2.00
N GLY A 109 -0.14 7.82 -2.39
CA GLY A 109 1.13 7.68 -1.67
C GLY A 109 1.91 8.99 -1.58
N ASN A 110 1.91 9.79 -2.64
CA ASN A 110 2.55 11.10 -2.64
C ASN A 110 1.89 12.06 -1.64
N ILE A 111 0.55 12.12 -1.59
CA ILE A 111 -0.18 12.94 -0.60
C ILE A 111 0.13 12.47 0.82
N LEU A 112 0.16 11.14 1.06
CA LEU A 112 0.55 10.59 2.36
C LEU A 112 1.98 10.98 2.72
N LYS A 113 2.92 10.85 1.79
CA LYS A 113 4.32 11.23 2.02
C LYS A 113 4.50 12.70 2.35
N ASP A 114 3.77 13.58 1.69
CA ASP A 114 3.83 15.02 1.95
C ASP A 114 3.23 15.38 3.31
N LEU A 115 2.14 14.72 3.72
CA LEU A 115 1.59 14.84 5.07
C LEU A 115 2.62 14.41 6.13
N LEU A 116 3.27 13.25 5.93
CA LEU A 116 4.28 12.74 6.85
C LEU A 116 5.49 13.69 6.94
N ARG A 117 5.99 14.18 5.81
CA ARG A 117 7.09 15.17 5.76
C ARG A 117 6.77 16.47 6.50
N SER A 118 5.54 16.93 6.40
CA SER A 118 5.09 18.12 7.14
C SER A 118 5.08 17.90 8.66
N ASN A 119 5.15 16.64 9.10
CA ASN A 119 5.13 16.25 10.50
C ASN A 119 6.42 15.56 10.98
N ASP A 120 7.52 15.65 10.22
CA ASP A 120 8.83 15.02 10.53
C ASP A 120 9.22 15.19 12.01
N LYS A 121 9.14 16.42 12.51
CA LYS A 121 9.55 16.76 13.89
C LYS A 121 8.68 16.13 14.98
N LYS A 122 7.42 15.79 14.65
CA LYS A 122 6.48 15.18 15.59
C LYS A 122 6.58 13.67 15.59
N LEU A 123 6.85 13.09 14.43
CA LEU A 123 6.76 11.64 14.19
C LEU A 123 8.11 10.95 14.26
N LEU A 124 9.20 11.65 13.99
CA LEU A 124 10.53 11.06 13.91
C LEU A 124 11.48 11.66 14.95
N GLY A 125 12.34 10.80 15.49
CA GLY A 125 13.43 11.20 16.36
C GLY A 125 14.54 11.96 15.62
N LYS A 126 15.58 12.33 16.38
CA LYS A 126 16.78 12.98 15.86
C LYS A 126 17.94 12.00 15.83
N LEU A 127 18.84 12.18 14.86
CA LEU A 127 20.09 11.46 14.69
C LEU A 127 21.26 12.24 15.30
N LEU A 128 22.43 11.60 15.40
CA LEU A 128 23.69 12.19 15.84
C LEU A 128 23.55 12.99 17.15
N PHE A 129 23.11 12.30 18.21
CA PHE A 129 22.92 12.91 19.55
C PHE A 129 22.01 14.13 19.55
N GLY A 130 20.95 14.10 18.73
CA GLY A 130 19.94 15.15 18.68
C GLY A 130 20.25 16.30 17.72
N LYS A 131 21.33 16.24 16.94
CA LYS A 131 21.79 17.32 16.03
C LYS A 131 21.06 17.33 14.69
N ILE A 132 20.67 16.17 14.15
CA ILE A 132 20.06 16.05 12.81
C ILE A 132 18.62 15.52 12.95
N GLN A 133 17.65 16.29 12.43
CA GLN A 133 16.26 15.84 12.35
C GLN A 133 16.13 14.76 11.28
N LYS A 134 15.60 13.60 11.67
CA LYS A 134 15.15 12.56 10.73
C LYS A 134 13.95 13.04 9.94
N GLY A 135 13.81 12.61 8.70
CA GLY A 135 12.71 13.05 7.84
C GLY A 135 12.19 11.96 6.90
N PHE A 136 10.92 12.05 6.54
CA PHE A 136 10.25 11.13 5.61
C PHE A 136 10.64 11.34 4.14
N LYS A 137 11.52 12.31 3.83
CA LYS A 137 12.02 12.52 2.47
C LYS A 137 12.52 11.21 1.82
N TYR A 138 13.22 10.40 2.58
CA TYR A 138 13.83 9.14 2.14
C TYR A 138 13.00 7.90 2.51
N CYS A 139 11.82 8.08 3.10
CA CYS A 139 10.89 6.99 3.36
C CYS A 139 10.48 6.32 2.04
N GLN A 140 10.67 5.03 1.95
CA GLN A 140 10.24 4.25 0.80
C GLN A 140 8.73 4.03 0.85
N ILE A 141 8.07 4.13 -0.29
CA ILE A 141 6.67 3.75 -0.47
C ILE A 141 6.64 2.67 -1.54
N PHE A 142 6.13 1.51 -1.17
CA PHE A 142 5.92 0.37 -2.04
C PHE A 142 4.44 0.34 -2.43
N ILE A 143 4.16 0.27 -3.73
CA ILE A 143 2.81 0.31 -4.28
C ILE A 143 2.43 -1.07 -4.77
N TYR A 144 1.21 -1.52 -4.43
CA TYR A 144 0.64 -2.77 -4.92
C TYR A 144 -0.83 -2.60 -5.26
N VAL A 145 -1.27 -3.37 -6.24
CA VAL A 145 -2.67 -3.45 -6.68
C VAL A 145 -3.18 -4.87 -6.43
N ALA A 146 -4.24 -4.97 -5.63
CA ALA A 146 -4.91 -6.21 -5.28
C ALA A 146 -6.15 -6.41 -6.15
N ILE A 147 -6.13 -7.39 -7.04
CA ILE A 147 -7.29 -7.81 -7.79
C ILE A 147 -8.06 -8.85 -6.97
N SER A 148 -9.37 -8.67 -6.82
CA SER A 148 -10.25 -9.62 -6.13
C SER A 148 -10.07 -11.06 -6.60
N ASP A 149 -10.33 -12.05 -5.76
CA ASP A 149 -10.06 -13.47 -6.04
C ASP A 149 -10.79 -13.99 -7.27
N THR A 150 -11.94 -13.40 -7.62
CA THR A 150 -12.73 -13.76 -8.81
C THR A 150 -12.19 -13.18 -10.11
N GLY A 151 -11.33 -12.15 -10.04
CA GLY A 151 -10.76 -11.51 -11.23
C GLY A 151 -9.67 -12.35 -11.88
N ILE A 152 -9.51 -12.23 -13.18
CA ILE A 152 -8.43 -12.83 -13.98
C ILE A 152 -7.47 -11.71 -14.37
N ILE A 153 -6.18 -11.94 -14.16
CA ILE A 153 -5.14 -10.99 -14.61
C ILE A 153 -4.59 -11.49 -15.93
N ASP A 154 -4.75 -10.68 -16.97
CA ASP A 154 -4.21 -10.92 -18.31
C ASP A 154 -3.23 -9.78 -18.63
N ARG A 155 -1.95 -10.10 -18.69
CA ARG A 155 -0.89 -9.11 -18.88
C ARG A 155 0.06 -9.51 -19.98
N GLU A 156 0.36 -8.59 -20.88
CA GLU A 156 1.35 -8.78 -21.95
C GLU A 156 2.77 -8.48 -21.46
N GLU A 157 2.89 -7.66 -20.41
CA GLU A 157 4.14 -7.30 -19.75
C GLU A 157 4.05 -7.61 -18.25
N ASN A 158 5.20 -7.79 -17.61
CA ASN A 158 5.23 -7.97 -16.15
C ASN A 158 4.98 -6.63 -15.45
N VAL A 159 3.82 -6.50 -14.82
CA VAL A 159 3.50 -5.39 -13.91
C VAL A 159 3.81 -5.87 -12.51
N ALA A 160 4.96 -5.44 -11.99
CA ALA A 160 5.51 -5.93 -10.71
C ALA A 160 4.59 -5.63 -9.52
N GLU A 161 3.77 -4.59 -9.63
CA GLU A 161 2.85 -4.13 -8.59
C GLU A 161 1.51 -4.88 -8.58
N LEU A 162 1.20 -5.68 -9.62
CA LEU A 162 -0.12 -6.26 -9.82
C LEU A 162 -0.21 -7.71 -9.34
N PHE A 163 -1.08 -7.97 -8.38
CA PHE A 163 -1.28 -9.27 -7.74
C PHE A 163 -2.76 -9.62 -7.56
N LYS A 164 -3.03 -10.89 -7.34
CA LYS A 164 -4.28 -11.36 -6.75
C LYS A 164 -4.28 -11.06 -5.25
N ALA A 165 -5.43 -10.73 -4.69
CA ALA A 165 -5.56 -10.34 -3.29
C ALA A 165 -5.02 -11.40 -2.32
N ASP A 166 -5.23 -12.70 -2.60
CA ASP A 166 -4.74 -13.82 -1.81
C ASP A 166 -3.20 -13.97 -1.81
N GLN A 167 -2.51 -13.41 -2.81
CA GLN A 167 -1.05 -13.51 -2.98
C GLN A 167 -0.28 -12.37 -2.30
N ILE A 168 -0.87 -11.19 -2.19
CA ILE A 168 -0.18 -9.96 -1.75
C ILE A 168 0.44 -10.11 -0.37
N SER A 169 -0.28 -10.65 0.60
CA SER A 169 0.23 -10.77 1.97
C SER A 169 1.50 -11.61 2.04
N LYS A 170 1.54 -12.72 1.30
CA LYS A 170 2.73 -13.58 1.21
C LYS A 170 3.89 -12.87 0.53
N PHE A 171 3.60 -12.11 -0.54
CA PHE A 171 4.61 -11.35 -1.27
C PHE A 171 5.23 -10.27 -0.37
N ILE A 172 4.42 -9.46 0.33
CA ILE A 172 4.91 -8.42 1.24
C ILE A 172 5.76 -9.01 2.37
N LEU A 173 5.36 -10.16 2.93
CA LEU A 173 6.18 -10.83 3.96
C LEU A 173 7.54 -11.26 3.43
N SER A 174 7.62 -11.77 2.19
CA SER A 174 8.89 -12.10 1.53
C SER A 174 9.74 -10.87 1.25
N GLU A 175 9.12 -9.77 0.81
CA GLU A 175 9.79 -8.50 0.59
C GLU A 175 10.37 -7.93 1.89
N LEU A 176 9.62 -7.99 3.00
CA LEU A 176 10.09 -7.58 4.32
C LEU A 176 11.31 -8.39 4.78
N GLU A 177 11.33 -9.70 4.56
CA GLU A 177 12.51 -10.51 4.88
C GLU A 177 13.73 -10.13 4.02
N THR A 178 13.51 -9.79 2.76
CA THR A 178 14.56 -9.29 1.86
C THR A 178 15.09 -7.94 2.34
N LEU A 179 14.22 -7.02 2.71
CA LEU A 179 14.57 -5.72 3.28
C LEU A 179 15.35 -5.90 4.60
N LYS A 180 14.90 -6.74 5.52
CA LYS A 180 15.61 -7.04 6.77
C LYS A 180 17.05 -7.47 6.51
N LYS A 181 17.26 -8.41 5.60
CA LYS A 181 18.61 -8.89 5.21
C LYS A 181 19.45 -7.75 4.64
N LYS A 182 18.90 -7.00 3.68
CA LYS A 182 19.57 -5.86 3.05
C LYS A 182 19.99 -4.82 4.08
N TYR A 183 19.09 -4.43 4.97
CA TYR A 183 19.36 -3.41 5.99
C TYR A 183 20.32 -3.91 7.08
N SER A 184 20.33 -5.20 7.43
CA SER A 184 21.31 -5.75 8.37
C SER A 184 22.75 -5.66 7.84
N VAL A 185 22.94 -5.88 6.55
CA VAL A 185 24.26 -5.75 5.89
C VAL A 185 24.67 -4.28 5.76
N LEU A 186 23.76 -3.41 5.31
CA LEU A 186 24.03 -1.99 5.07
C LEU A 186 24.10 -1.15 6.36
N SER A 187 23.59 -1.64 7.48
CA SER A 187 23.71 -0.95 8.78
C SER A 187 25.15 -0.78 9.26
N LEU A 188 26.08 -1.54 8.70
CA LEU A 188 27.53 -1.44 8.94
C LEU A 188 28.20 -0.42 8.00
N SER A 189 27.47 0.19 7.05
CA SER A 189 28.00 1.19 6.14
C SER A 189 28.08 2.58 6.80
N MET A 190 28.91 3.46 6.23
CA MET A 190 29.00 4.87 6.68
C MET A 190 27.73 5.68 6.40
N ASP A 191 26.89 5.23 5.44
CA ASP A 191 25.59 5.83 5.09
C ASP A 191 24.49 4.76 5.18
N PRO A 192 23.98 4.49 6.40
CA PRO A 192 22.94 3.47 6.57
C PRO A 192 21.66 3.91 5.90
N PRO A 193 20.91 2.97 5.28
CA PRO A 193 19.66 3.30 4.61
C PRO A 193 18.62 3.81 5.62
N TRP A 194 17.74 4.68 5.14
CA TRP A 194 16.67 5.26 5.96
C TRP A 194 15.75 4.18 6.51
N LYS A 195 15.52 4.22 7.81
CA LYS A 195 14.51 3.39 8.47
C LYS A 195 13.93 4.09 9.70
N MET A 196 12.71 3.73 10.08
CA MET A 196 12.12 4.07 11.36
C MET A 196 12.65 3.14 12.46
N ASN A 197 12.63 3.59 13.72
CA ASN A 197 12.70 2.67 14.84
C ASN A 197 11.30 2.15 15.17
N LEU A 198 11.21 1.15 16.07
CA LEU A 198 9.93 0.53 16.40
C LEU A 198 8.92 1.52 17.02
N ASP A 199 9.38 2.51 17.77
CA ASP A 199 8.50 3.51 18.39
C ASP A 199 8.01 4.54 17.37
N GLU A 200 8.81 4.85 16.35
CA GLU A 200 8.41 5.73 15.24
C GLU A 200 7.42 5.05 14.26
N THR A 201 7.29 3.72 14.30
CA THR A 201 6.33 2.99 13.46
C THR A 201 4.95 2.85 14.10
N LYS A 202 4.82 3.10 15.38
CA LYS A 202 3.55 3.11 16.13
C LYS A 202 2.86 4.45 16.07
#